data_5336b79fbfc7969b5aee6e1b89ffe3e5
#
_entry.id   5336b79fbfc7969b5aee6e1b89ffe3e5
#
_cell.length_a   1.000
_cell.length_b   1.000
_cell.length_c   1.000
_cell.angle_alpha   90.00
_cell.angle_beta   90.00
_cell.angle_gamma   90.00
#
_symmetry.space_group_name_H-M   'P 1'
#
loop_
_entity.id
_entity.type
_entity.pdbx_description
1 polymer ?
#
loop_
_entity_poly.entity_id
_entity_poly.type
_entity_poly.pdbx_seq_one_letter_code
_entity_poly.pdbx_strand_id
1 'polypeptide(L)'
;MPIKTIFLDRDGVINKDINYLHKIDDFIFIDGIFDICQCFRKLGYELIVVTNQSGIYRNLFTETDYQKLTYWMSNQFRGKGINILDIFHCPHGPKSHCSCRKPKSGMLIEAQIKYNIDMENSWMIGDKETDITAANLAGISNTILVRSGHKIEESKSNAMFFLNSIHESTKVIQG
;
A
#
# COMPACT_ATOMS: atom_id res chain seq x y z
N MET A 1 4.83 2.53 23.20
CA MET A 1 3.91 1.41 22.89
C MET A 1 3.98 1.15 21.38
N PRO A 2 3.85 -0.09 20.92
CA PRO A 2 3.79 -0.39 19.49
C PRO A 2 2.59 0.29 18.82
N ILE A 3 2.73 0.72 17.58
CA ILE A 3 1.67 1.42 16.84
C ILE A 3 0.94 0.48 15.89
N LYS A 4 -0.38 0.61 15.80
CA LYS A 4 -1.20 -0.09 14.81
C LYS A 4 -1.12 0.66 13.48
N THR A 5 -0.98 -0.08 12.39
CA THR A 5 -0.75 0.51 11.06
C THR A 5 -1.67 -0.11 10.00
N ILE A 6 -2.19 0.73 9.11
CA ILE A 6 -2.75 0.27 7.84
C ILE A 6 -1.66 0.44 6.79
N PHE A 7 -1.16 -0.68 6.27
CA PHE A 7 -0.29 -0.70 5.11
C PHE A 7 -1.12 -0.68 3.83
N LEU A 8 -0.77 0.20 2.92
CA LEU A 8 -1.47 0.41 1.66
C LEU A 8 -0.52 0.15 0.48
N ASP A 9 -0.92 -0.66 -0.49
CA ASP A 9 -0.30 -0.55 -1.80
C ASP A 9 -0.70 0.79 -2.45
N ARG A 10 0.05 1.26 -3.43
CA ARG A 10 -0.23 2.49 -4.14
C ARG A 10 -1.16 2.23 -5.32
N ASP A 11 -0.64 1.58 -6.36
CA ASP A 11 -1.34 1.36 -7.62
C ASP A 11 -2.45 0.31 -7.46
N GLY A 12 -3.67 0.67 -7.80
CA GLY A 12 -4.87 -0.18 -7.61
C GLY A 12 -5.55 -0.03 -6.24
N VAL A 13 -4.95 0.66 -5.27
CA VAL A 13 -5.49 0.90 -3.92
C VAL A 13 -5.68 2.39 -3.65
N ILE A 14 -4.62 3.19 -3.77
CA ILE A 14 -4.67 4.65 -3.60
C ILE A 14 -5.10 5.33 -4.89
N ASN A 15 -4.56 4.88 -6.03
CA ASN A 15 -4.82 5.40 -7.36
C ASN A 15 -5.18 4.28 -8.34
N LYS A 16 -5.85 4.65 -9.42
CA LYS A 16 -6.09 3.73 -10.54
C LYS A 16 -4.76 3.26 -11.11
N ASP A 17 -4.61 1.95 -11.30
CA ASP A 17 -3.42 1.39 -11.94
C ASP A 17 -3.51 1.57 -13.47
N ILE A 18 -2.54 2.31 -14.01
CA ILE A 18 -2.39 2.54 -15.45
C ILE A 18 -1.06 2.03 -16.00
N ASN A 19 -0.42 1.11 -15.29
CA ASN A 19 0.92 0.60 -15.56
C ASN A 19 2.02 1.68 -15.58
N TYR A 20 3.00 1.54 -14.72
CA TYR A 20 4.17 2.43 -14.64
C TYR A 20 3.83 3.91 -14.49
N LEU A 21 2.77 4.24 -13.73
CA LEU A 21 2.37 5.59 -13.41
C LEU A 21 3.52 6.38 -12.77
N HIS A 22 3.90 7.50 -13.41
CA HIS A 22 4.98 8.37 -12.94
C HIS A 22 4.72 9.86 -13.15
N LYS A 23 3.61 10.22 -13.84
CA LYS A 23 3.23 11.61 -14.09
C LYS A 23 2.07 12.03 -13.19
N ILE A 24 2.12 13.26 -12.69
CA ILE A 24 1.06 13.83 -11.85
C ILE A 24 -0.26 13.92 -12.61
N ASP A 25 -0.22 14.34 -13.88
CA ASP A 25 -1.40 14.53 -14.72
C ASP A 25 -2.18 13.23 -14.98
N ASP A 26 -1.50 12.10 -14.88
CA ASP A 26 -2.10 10.77 -15.07
C ASP A 26 -2.58 10.14 -13.77
N PHE A 27 -2.35 10.81 -12.61
CA PHE A 27 -2.66 10.25 -11.29
C PHE A 27 -4.13 10.46 -10.94
N ILE A 28 -4.91 9.39 -10.94
CA ILE A 28 -6.33 9.41 -10.59
C ILE A 28 -6.51 8.66 -9.26
N PHE A 29 -6.89 9.39 -8.22
CA PHE A 29 -7.22 8.78 -6.93
C PHE A 29 -8.41 7.83 -7.03
N ILE A 30 -8.39 6.75 -6.28
CA ILE A 30 -9.55 5.87 -6.09
C ILE A 30 -10.61 6.63 -5.29
N ASP A 31 -11.86 6.53 -5.71
CA ASP A 31 -12.99 7.18 -5.05
C ASP A 31 -13.07 6.78 -3.57
N GLY A 32 -13.24 7.78 -2.70
CA GLY A 32 -13.35 7.58 -1.25
C GLY A 32 -12.04 7.34 -0.52
N ILE A 33 -10.86 7.36 -1.19
CA ILE A 33 -9.56 7.10 -0.55
C ILE A 33 -9.28 8.04 0.62
N PHE A 34 -9.58 9.32 0.48
CA PHE A 34 -9.32 10.29 1.55
C PHE A 34 -10.24 10.07 2.75
N ASP A 35 -11.52 9.82 2.51
CA ASP A 35 -12.50 9.60 3.58
C ASP A 35 -12.16 8.35 4.39
N ILE A 36 -11.79 7.26 3.71
CA ILE A 36 -11.42 6.02 4.39
C ILE A 36 -10.11 6.17 5.17
N CYS A 37 -9.12 6.88 4.63
CA CYS A 37 -7.87 7.14 5.34
C CYS A 37 -8.09 8.03 6.58
N GLN A 38 -8.99 9.02 6.52
CA GLN A 38 -9.41 9.76 7.71
C GLN A 38 -10.07 8.87 8.75
N CYS A 39 -10.90 7.91 8.30
CA CYS A 39 -11.53 6.94 9.17
C CYS A 39 -10.49 6.08 9.89
N PHE A 40 -9.50 5.55 9.17
CA PHE A 40 -8.39 4.78 9.77
C PHE A 40 -7.61 5.59 10.81
N ARG A 41 -7.34 6.86 10.52
CA ARG A 41 -6.68 7.76 11.48
C ARG A 41 -7.51 7.97 12.76
N LYS A 42 -8.84 8.13 12.62
CA LYS A 42 -9.77 8.25 13.77
C LYS A 42 -9.82 6.96 14.60
N LEU A 43 -9.63 5.79 13.99
CA LEU A 43 -9.54 4.50 14.67
C LEU A 43 -8.16 4.25 15.32
N GLY A 44 -7.25 5.21 15.23
CA GLY A 44 -5.92 5.15 15.86
C GLY A 44 -4.87 4.40 15.06
N TYR A 45 -5.09 4.15 13.76
CA TYR A 45 -4.09 3.56 12.89
C TYR A 45 -3.18 4.62 12.26
N GLU A 46 -1.88 4.33 12.19
CA GLU A 46 -0.96 5.04 11.30
C GLU A 46 -1.11 4.52 9.87
N LEU A 47 -0.72 5.33 8.88
CA LEU A 47 -0.79 4.97 7.47
C LEU A 47 0.62 4.88 6.90
N ILE A 48 0.94 3.76 6.28
CA ILE A 48 2.21 3.54 5.57
C ILE A 48 1.91 2.97 4.19
N VAL A 49 2.58 3.53 3.18
CA VAL A 49 2.49 3.01 1.80
C VAL A 49 3.66 2.07 1.53
N VAL A 50 3.39 0.92 0.89
CA VAL A 50 4.40 -0.07 0.49
C VAL A 50 4.16 -0.47 -0.97
N THR A 51 5.04 -0.05 -1.89
CA THR A 51 4.78 -0.16 -3.33
C THR A 51 5.96 -0.73 -4.12
N ASN A 52 5.67 -1.62 -5.07
CA ASN A 52 6.65 -2.08 -6.06
C ASN A 52 6.69 -1.10 -7.24
N GLN A 53 7.87 -0.55 -7.55
CA GLN A 53 8.07 0.46 -8.60
C GLN A 53 9.13 0.01 -9.62
N SER A 54 8.91 -1.12 -10.27
CA SER A 54 9.85 -1.73 -11.22
C SER A 54 10.03 -0.92 -12.52
N GLY A 55 9.24 0.11 -12.75
CA GLY A 55 9.46 1.05 -13.85
C GLY A 55 10.82 1.75 -13.78
N ILE A 56 11.34 1.95 -12.56
CA ILE A 56 12.69 2.50 -12.33
C ILE A 56 13.74 1.53 -12.86
N TYR A 57 13.68 0.25 -12.49
CA TYR A 57 14.57 -0.80 -13.01
C TYR A 57 14.50 -0.93 -14.54
N ARG A 58 13.33 -0.71 -15.12
CA ARG A 58 13.07 -0.81 -16.56
C ARG A 58 13.44 0.46 -17.33
N ASN A 59 13.95 1.49 -16.64
CA ASN A 59 14.26 2.82 -17.21
C ASN A 59 13.06 3.49 -17.92
N LEU A 60 11.83 3.24 -17.43
CA LEU A 60 10.61 3.88 -17.92
C LEU A 60 10.40 5.25 -17.28
N PHE A 61 10.91 5.41 -16.07
CA PHE A 61 10.99 6.68 -15.34
C PHE A 61 12.12 6.59 -14.31
N THR A 62 12.56 7.75 -13.83
CA THR A 62 13.68 7.84 -12.89
C THR A 62 13.21 7.78 -11.44
N GLU A 63 14.14 7.52 -10.51
CA GLU A 63 13.90 7.69 -9.08
C GLU A 63 13.40 9.10 -8.74
N THR A 64 13.95 10.13 -9.41
CA THR A 64 13.53 11.52 -9.24
C THR A 64 12.08 11.73 -9.67
N ASP A 65 11.63 11.12 -10.76
CA ASP A 65 10.24 11.21 -11.21
C ASP A 65 9.30 10.55 -10.21
N TYR A 66 9.69 9.37 -9.69
CA TYR A 66 8.95 8.69 -8.64
C TYR A 66 8.82 9.55 -7.38
N GLN A 67 9.92 10.16 -6.93
CA GLN A 67 9.92 11.01 -5.73
C GLN A 67 9.07 12.26 -5.90
N LYS A 68 9.09 12.90 -7.06
CA LYS A 68 8.22 14.06 -7.36
C LYS A 68 6.74 13.68 -7.26
N LEU A 69 6.35 12.56 -7.87
CA LEU A 69 4.98 12.07 -7.82
C LEU A 69 4.58 11.72 -6.38
N THR A 70 5.44 11.02 -5.65
CA THR A 70 5.23 10.62 -4.26
C THR A 70 5.07 11.83 -3.33
N TYR A 71 5.90 12.84 -3.49
CA TYR A 71 5.80 14.10 -2.75
C TYR A 71 4.47 14.81 -3.03
N TRP A 72 4.10 14.92 -4.31
CA TRP A 72 2.81 15.51 -4.70
C TRP A 72 1.63 14.72 -4.10
N MET A 73 1.62 13.40 -4.22
CA MET A 73 0.59 12.54 -3.63
C MET A 73 0.47 12.77 -2.12
N SER A 74 1.59 12.77 -1.40
CA SER A 74 1.61 13.01 0.05
C SER A 74 1.04 14.38 0.43
N ASN A 75 1.29 15.41 -0.40
CA ASN A 75 0.74 16.74 -0.17
C ASN A 75 -0.79 16.78 -0.40
N GLN A 76 -1.34 15.96 -1.33
CA GLN A 76 -2.78 15.85 -1.48
C GLN A 76 -3.44 15.29 -0.20
N PHE A 77 -2.86 14.25 0.40
CA PHE A 77 -3.31 13.71 1.70
C PHE A 77 -3.18 14.76 2.81
N ARG A 78 -2.02 15.41 2.92
CA ARG A 78 -1.78 16.45 3.93
C ARG A 78 -2.77 17.60 3.81
N GLY A 79 -3.11 18.04 2.59
CA GLY A 79 -4.11 19.07 2.33
C GLY A 79 -5.52 18.68 2.80
N LYS A 80 -5.78 17.39 3.01
CA LYS A 80 -7.01 16.85 3.60
C LYS A 80 -6.87 16.55 5.11
N GLY A 81 -5.77 16.97 5.75
CA GLY A 81 -5.50 16.70 7.16
C GLY A 81 -5.09 15.26 7.46
N ILE A 82 -4.68 14.48 6.44
CA ILE A 82 -4.27 13.10 6.58
C ILE A 82 -2.74 13.03 6.51
N ASN A 83 -2.12 12.49 7.55
CA ASN A 83 -0.68 12.22 7.55
C ASN A 83 -0.41 10.78 7.11
N ILE A 84 0.36 10.60 6.05
CA ILE A 84 1.00 9.32 5.72
C ILE A 84 2.32 9.31 6.48
N LEU A 85 2.50 8.34 7.37
CA LEU A 85 3.67 8.27 8.26
C LEU A 85 4.95 8.05 7.46
N ASP A 86 4.91 7.12 6.47
CA ASP A 86 6.05 6.86 5.59
C ASP A 86 5.62 6.17 4.29
N ILE A 87 6.52 6.14 3.30
CA ILE A 87 6.32 5.48 2.02
C ILE A 87 7.57 4.67 1.68
N PHE A 88 7.44 3.36 1.64
CA PHE A 88 8.48 2.42 1.23
C PHE A 88 8.24 1.96 -0.20
N HIS A 89 9.27 1.96 -1.02
CA HIS A 89 9.17 1.46 -2.37
C HIS A 89 10.31 0.51 -2.73
N CYS A 90 10.04 -0.41 -3.64
CA CYS A 90 11.03 -1.27 -4.23
C CYS A 90 11.24 -0.86 -5.69
N PRO A 91 12.42 -0.33 -6.06
CA PRO A 91 12.72 0.06 -7.44
C PRO A 91 13.11 -1.13 -8.34
N HIS A 92 13.30 -2.32 -7.76
CA HIS A 92 13.90 -3.46 -8.43
C HIS A 92 12.93 -4.22 -9.35
N GLY A 93 13.48 -4.90 -10.35
CA GLY A 93 12.73 -5.76 -11.26
C GLY A 93 12.36 -7.13 -10.67
N PRO A 94 11.48 -7.90 -11.34
CA PRO A 94 11.00 -9.19 -10.83
C PRO A 94 12.09 -10.25 -10.61
N LYS A 95 13.19 -10.17 -11.37
CA LYS A 95 14.32 -11.12 -11.29
C LYS A 95 15.45 -10.64 -10.35
N SER A 96 15.27 -9.53 -9.65
CA SER A 96 16.27 -8.99 -8.73
C SER A 96 16.32 -9.78 -7.43
N HIS A 97 17.51 -9.95 -6.87
CA HIS A 97 17.74 -10.64 -5.59
C HIS A 97 17.57 -9.71 -4.35
N CYS A 98 16.71 -8.68 -4.44
CA CYS A 98 16.43 -7.80 -3.32
C CYS A 98 15.51 -8.48 -2.29
N SER A 99 15.49 -7.97 -1.06
CA SER A 99 14.56 -8.36 0.00
C SER A 99 13.26 -7.54 0.01
N CYS A 100 13.25 -6.37 -0.65
CA CYS A 100 12.17 -5.39 -0.55
C CYS A 100 10.97 -5.69 -1.44
N ARG A 101 11.18 -6.30 -2.64
CA ARG A 101 10.09 -6.48 -3.61
C ARG A 101 9.05 -7.48 -3.12
N LYS A 102 7.77 -7.04 -2.99
CA LYS A 102 6.63 -7.93 -2.76
C LYS A 102 6.56 -9.00 -3.86
N PRO A 103 6.41 -10.31 -3.55
CA PRO A 103 5.86 -10.88 -2.31
C PRO A 103 6.83 -11.03 -1.14
N LYS A 104 8.06 -10.55 -1.21
CA LYS A 104 8.96 -10.54 -0.04
C LYS A 104 8.52 -9.46 0.94
N SER A 105 8.80 -9.66 2.23
CA SER A 105 8.31 -8.82 3.32
C SER A 105 9.23 -7.65 3.70
N GLY A 106 10.34 -7.45 2.97
CA GLY A 106 11.41 -6.53 3.41
C GLY A 106 10.96 -5.11 3.73
N MET A 107 10.08 -4.50 2.89
CA MET A 107 9.56 -3.16 3.15
C MET A 107 8.71 -3.10 4.43
N LEU A 108 7.91 -4.16 4.70
CA LEU A 108 7.07 -4.24 5.90
C LEU A 108 7.91 -4.43 7.15
N ILE A 109 8.94 -5.28 7.10
CA ILE A 109 9.88 -5.50 8.21
C ILE A 109 10.70 -4.23 8.50
N GLU A 110 11.16 -3.52 7.46
CA GLU A 110 11.84 -2.25 7.62
C GLU A 110 10.95 -1.22 8.33
N ALA A 111 9.70 -1.10 7.92
CA ALA A 111 8.71 -0.24 8.58
C ALA A 111 8.49 -0.66 10.05
N GLN A 112 8.36 -1.97 10.32
CA GLN A 112 8.19 -2.51 11.66
C GLN A 112 9.33 -2.08 12.58
N ILE A 113 10.57 -2.25 12.14
CA ILE A 113 11.75 -1.91 12.92
C ILE A 113 11.83 -0.40 13.17
N LYS A 114 11.58 0.39 12.11
CA LYS A 114 11.69 1.85 12.16
C LYS A 114 10.68 2.51 13.10
N TYR A 115 9.45 1.98 13.13
CA TYR A 115 8.33 2.62 13.83
C TYR A 115 7.78 1.80 15.00
N ASN A 116 8.39 0.67 15.34
CA ASN A 116 7.89 -0.23 16.37
C ASN A 116 6.42 -0.61 16.14
N ILE A 117 6.12 -1.18 14.97
CA ILE A 117 4.74 -1.49 14.55
C ILE A 117 4.26 -2.80 15.18
N ASP A 118 3.04 -2.79 15.67
CA ASP A 118 2.28 -3.97 16.09
C ASP A 118 1.71 -4.67 14.85
N MET A 119 2.46 -5.63 14.31
CA MET A 119 2.10 -6.31 13.07
C MET A 119 0.83 -7.16 13.21
N GLU A 120 0.61 -7.76 14.38
CA GLU A 120 -0.56 -8.61 14.65
C GLU A 120 -1.87 -7.81 14.60
N ASN A 121 -1.86 -6.57 15.09
CA ASN A 121 -3.02 -5.67 15.09
C ASN A 121 -3.01 -4.66 13.93
N SER A 122 -2.12 -4.86 12.95
CA SER A 122 -2.03 -4.05 11.74
C SER A 122 -2.72 -4.73 10.55
N TRP A 123 -2.96 -3.97 9.49
CA TRP A 123 -3.64 -4.43 8.28
C TRP A 123 -2.80 -4.19 7.05
N MET A 124 -2.95 -5.06 6.05
CA MET A 124 -2.47 -4.82 4.68
C MET A 124 -3.64 -4.75 3.72
N ILE A 125 -3.70 -3.70 2.91
CA ILE A 125 -4.66 -3.54 1.82
C ILE A 125 -3.89 -3.47 0.51
N GLY A 126 -4.13 -4.44 -0.36
CA GLY A 126 -3.48 -4.58 -1.65
C GLY A 126 -4.44 -4.98 -2.75
N ASP A 127 -3.99 -4.94 -4.00
CA ASP A 127 -4.75 -5.35 -5.19
C ASP A 127 -4.17 -6.62 -5.84
N LYS A 128 -3.06 -7.15 -5.28
CA LYS A 128 -2.37 -8.34 -5.78
C LYS A 128 -2.09 -9.34 -4.67
N GLU A 129 -2.06 -10.62 -5.02
CA GLU A 129 -1.67 -11.67 -4.07
C GLU A 129 -0.25 -11.48 -3.51
N THR A 130 0.62 -10.79 -4.24
CA THR A 130 1.97 -10.44 -3.73
C THR A 130 1.94 -9.53 -2.53
N ASP A 131 0.91 -8.70 -2.37
CA ASP A 131 0.70 -7.84 -1.20
C ASP A 131 0.33 -8.69 0.02
N ILE A 132 -0.60 -9.62 -0.18
CA ILE A 132 -1.10 -10.54 0.85
C ILE A 132 0.03 -11.45 1.33
N THR A 133 0.77 -12.05 0.40
CA THR A 133 1.92 -12.90 0.72
C THR A 133 2.98 -12.14 1.52
N ALA A 134 3.33 -10.93 1.11
CA ALA A 134 4.30 -10.09 1.83
C ALA A 134 3.83 -9.77 3.25
N ALA A 135 2.54 -9.45 3.43
CA ALA A 135 1.93 -9.19 4.72
C ALA A 135 1.99 -10.41 5.65
N ASN A 136 1.55 -11.57 5.17
CA ASN A 136 1.58 -12.82 5.94
C ASN A 136 3.01 -13.19 6.37
N LEU A 137 4.00 -13.02 5.48
CA LEU A 137 5.41 -13.25 5.80
C LEU A 137 5.96 -12.25 6.84
N ALA A 138 5.37 -11.06 6.93
CA ALA A 138 5.73 -10.06 7.93
C ALA A 138 4.98 -10.21 9.26
N GLY A 139 4.08 -11.19 9.39
CA GLY A 139 3.27 -11.40 10.60
C GLY A 139 1.95 -10.62 10.64
N ILE A 140 1.52 -10.05 9.51
CA ILE A 140 0.21 -9.40 9.37
C ILE A 140 -0.78 -10.41 8.81
N SER A 141 -1.71 -10.89 9.64
CA SER A 141 -2.79 -11.80 9.22
C SER A 141 -4.03 -11.06 8.72
N ASN A 142 -4.23 -9.81 9.15
CA ASN A 142 -5.35 -8.99 8.75
C ASN A 142 -5.11 -8.41 7.35
N THR A 143 -5.66 -9.04 6.33
CA THR A 143 -5.39 -8.69 4.94
C THR A 143 -6.67 -8.49 4.14
N ILE A 144 -6.66 -7.47 3.29
CA ILE A 144 -7.75 -7.14 2.37
C ILE A 144 -7.20 -7.11 0.96
N LEU A 145 -7.80 -7.89 0.07
CA LEU A 145 -7.53 -7.86 -1.36
C LEU A 145 -8.68 -7.12 -2.06
N VAL A 146 -8.36 -6.03 -2.75
CA VAL A 146 -9.35 -5.19 -3.44
C VAL A 146 -9.39 -5.47 -4.94
N ARG A 147 -10.60 -5.40 -5.53
CA ARG A 147 -10.86 -5.63 -6.97
C ARG A 147 -10.67 -4.38 -7.82
N SER A 148 -10.32 -3.24 -7.20
CA SER A 148 -10.15 -1.95 -7.90
C SER A 148 -8.88 -1.83 -8.76
N GLY A 149 -7.95 -2.76 -8.60
CA GLY A 149 -6.70 -2.81 -9.35
C GLY A 149 -6.66 -3.97 -10.33
N HIS A 150 -5.85 -4.98 -10.03
CA HIS A 150 -5.68 -6.15 -10.88
C HIS A 150 -6.82 -7.15 -10.77
N LYS A 151 -7.00 -7.96 -11.83
CA LYS A 151 -7.88 -9.14 -11.75
C LYS A 151 -7.32 -10.13 -10.73
N ILE A 152 -8.14 -10.52 -9.77
CA ILE A 152 -7.77 -11.43 -8.69
C ILE A 152 -8.41 -12.80 -8.88
N GLU A 153 -7.72 -13.85 -8.42
CA GLU A 153 -8.23 -15.23 -8.35
C GLU A 153 -8.50 -15.58 -6.88
N GLU A 154 -9.69 -15.22 -6.38
CA GLU A 154 -10.03 -15.34 -4.95
C GLU A 154 -9.87 -16.76 -4.42
N SER A 155 -10.18 -17.79 -5.24
CA SER A 155 -10.04 -19.19 -4.85
C SER A 155 -8.59 -19.63 -4.59
N LYS A 156 -7.61 -18.84 -5.01
CA LYS A 156 -6.17 -19.08 -4.81
C LYS A 156 -5.53 -18.11 -3.85
N SER A 157 -6.29 -17.16 -3.33
CA SER A 157 -5.77 -16.12 -2.46
C SER A 157 -5.83 -16.53 -0.99
N ASN A 158 -4.82 -16.10 -0.22
CA ASN A 158 -4.76 -16.20 1.22
C ASN A 158 -5.24 -14.92 1.94
N ALA A 159 -5.90 -14.00 1.23
CA ALA A 159 -6.46 -12.80 1.84
C ALA A 159 -7.60 -13.15 2.80
N MET A 160 -7.65 -12.45 3.95
CA MET A 160 -8.72 -12.62 4.93
C MET A 160 -10.06 -12.08 4.41
N PHE A 161 -10.03 -10.97 3.65
CA PHE A 161 -11.23 -10.33 3.09
C PHE A 161 -11.01 -9.92 1.63
N PHE A 162 -12.13 -9.93 0.87
CA PHE A 162 -12.20 -9.47 -0.51
C PHE A 162 -13.22 -8.35 -0.60
N LEU A 163 -12.81 -7.18 -1.07
CA LEU A 163 -13.65 -5.99 -1.22
C LEU A 163 -13.57 -5.45 -2.65
N ASN A 164 -14.59 -4.71 -3.09
CA ASN A 164 -14.55 -4.12 -4.42
C ASN A 164 -13.55 -2.98 -4.51
N SER A 165 -13.42 -2.20 -3.44
CA SER A 165 -12.50 -1.07 -3.34
C SER A 165 -12.21 -0.77 -1.88
N ILE A 166 -11.15 0.00 -1.63
CA ILE A 166 -10.69 0.37 -0.29
C ILE A 166 -11.78 1.08 0.55
N HIS A 167 -12.67 1.84 -0.07
CA HIS A 167 -13.71 2.57 0.67
C HIS A 167 -14.68 1.63 1.42
N GLU A 168 -14.76 0.36 1.04
CA GLU A 168 -15.56 -0.64 1.76
C GLU A 168 -14.87 -1.18 3.02
N SER A 169 -13.62 -0.80 3.29
CA SER A 169 -12.83 -1.38 4.40
C SER A 169 -13.43 -1.09 5.78
N THR A 170 -14.28 -0.07 5.93
CA THR A 170 -15.04 0.16 7.19
C THR A 170 -15.99 -0.97 7.54
N LYS A 171 -16.33 -1.84 6.59
CA LYS A 171 -17.18 -3.02 6.85
C LYS A 171 -16.44 -4.07 7.69
N VAL A 172 -15.11 -4.05 7.68
CA VAL A 172 -14.27 -5.08 8.31
C VAL A 172 -13.25 -4.53 9.30
N ILE A 173 -12.73 -3.31 9.09
CA ILE A 173 -11.81 -2.65 10.01
C ILE A 173 -12.63 -1.81 11.00
N GLN A 174 -12.67 -2.29 12.23
CA GLN A 174 -13.32 -1.62 13.35
C GLN A 174 -12.26 -1.27 14.40
N GLY A 175 -12.54 -0.26 15.23
CA GLY A 175 -11.66 0.17 16.31
C GLY A 175 -11.68 -0.74 17.53
#